data_8212c41056c6d493cd0d0204f966e573
#
_entry.id   8212c41056c6d493cd0d0204f966e573
#
_cell.length_a   1.000
_cell.length_b   1.000
_cell.length_c   1.000
_cell.angle_alpha   90.00
_cell.angle_beta   90.00
_cell.angle_gamma   90.00
#
_symmetry.space_group_name_H-M   'P 1'
#
loop_
_entity.id
_entity.type
_entity.pdbx_description
1 polymer ?
#
loop_
_entity_poly.entity_id
_entity_poly.type
_entity_poly.pdbx_seq_one_letter_code
_entity_poly.pdbx_strand_id
1 'polypeptide(L)'
;EDISTEKASEYYKIKSDEFNKCPKAELMNGIILLMEKIKASGLKILVVTGSAQHTLIRKLTHDLNGLVEENMIVTALDVKHGKPNPEPYLKGLQKAGVKPWEAIIVENAPLGIRAGVAAKVFTIAVNTGPLPDSALLNEGANILFHSIREFAEKWNK
;
A
#
# COMPACT_ATOMS: atom_id res chain seq x y z
N GLU A 1 -25.20 -7.59 -10.13
CA GLU A 1 -25.65 -6.52 -11.04
C GLU A 1 -24.52 -5.51 -11.21
N ASP A 2 -24.12 -5.26 -12.45
CA ASP A 2 -23.10 -4.26 -12.74
C ASP A 2 -23.67 -2.86 -12.46
N ILE A 3 -22.95 -2.10 -11.66
CA ILE A 3 -23.31 -0.70 -11.34
C ILE A 3 -23.06 0.15 -12.59
N SER A 4 -24.05 0.93 -13.03
CA SER A 4 -23.86 1.84 -14.17
C SER A 4 -22.75 2.86 -13.88
N THR A 5 -22.05 3.31 -14.90
CA THR A 5 -20.95 4.28 -14.81
C THR A 5 -21.39 5.57 -14.09
N GLU A 6 -22.64 6.00 -14.28
CA GLU A 6 -23.22 7.18 -13.63
C GLU A 6 -23.37 6.96 -12.12
N LYS A 7 -23.93 5.82 -11.69
CA LYS A 7 -24.04 5.48 -10.26
C LYS A 7 -22.67 5.31 -9.61
N ALA A 8 -21.71 4.70 -10.30
CA ALA A 8 -20.34 4.56 -9.80
C ALA A 8 -19.71 5.94 -9.57
N SER A 9 -19.91 6.89 -10.49
CA SER A 9 -19.42 8.27 -10.36
C SER A 9 -20.06 9.01 -9.18
N GLU A 10 -21.37 8.83 -8.97
CA GLU A 10 -22.10 9.43 -7.85
C GLU A 10 -21.58 8.87 -6.49
N TYR A 11 -21.45 7.57 -6.37
CA TYR A 11 -20.87 6.96 -5.16
C TYR A 11 -19.44 7.42 -4.89
N TYR A 12 -18.64 7.57 -5.95
CA TYR A 12 -17.27 8.06 -5.83
C TYR A 12 -17.25 9.50 -5.30
N LYS A 13 -18.16 10.36 -5.78
CA LYS A 13 -18.31 11.73 -5.31
C LYS A 13 -18.71 11.78 -3.84
N ILE A 14 -19.76 11.02 -3.45
CA ILE A 14 -20.22 10.93 -2.06
C ILE A 14 -19.07 10.45 -1.15
N LYS A 15 -18.36 9.38 -1.53
CA LYS A 15 -17.21 8.89 -0.79
C LYS A 15 -16.13 9.95 -0.63
N SER A 16 -15.83 10.71 -1.69
CA SER A 16 -14.82 11.76 -1.67
C SER A 16 -15.22 12.91 -0.76
N ASP A 17 -16.50 13.33 -0.81
CA ASP A 17 -17.03 14.41 0.01
C ASP A 17 -17.03 14.03 1.50
N GLU A 18 -17.42 12.79 1.84
CA GLU A 18 -17.34 12.29 3.22
C GLU A 18 -15.89 12.15 3.70
N PHE A 19 -14.99 11.64 2.86
CA PHE A 19 -13.57 11.54 3.20
C PHE A 19 -12.94 12.90 3.49
N ASN A 20 -13.32 13.94 2.74
CA ASN A 20 -12.81 15.29 2.95
C ASN A 20 -13.29 15.95 4.26
N LYS A 21 -14.36 15.43 4.88
CA LYS A 21 -14.84 15.84 6.21
C LYS A 21 -14.08 15.16 7.35
N CYS A 22 -13.41 14.05 7.07
CA CYS A 22 -12.64 13.34 8.08
C CYS A 22 -11.38 14.13 8.49
N PRO A 23 -10.89 13.95 9.73
CA PRO A 23 -9.58 14.45 10.12
C PRO A 23 -8.50 14.01 9.12
N LYS A 24 -7.55 14.89 8.84
CA LYS A 24 -6.43 14.55 7.94
C LYS A 24 -5.65 13.38 8.52
N ALA A 25 -5.49 12.33 7.72
CA ALA A 25 -4.66 11.20 8.10
C ALA A 25 -3.20 11.65 8.26
N GLU A 26 -2.61 11.25 9.38
CA GLU A 26 -1.19 11.44 9.67
C GLU A 26 -0.38 10.24 9.15
N LEU A 27 0.91 10.44 8.96
CA LEU A 27 1.82 9.35 8.64
C LEU A 27 1.93 8.40 9.83
N MET A 28 1.96 7.11 9.56
CA MET A 28 2.17 6.10 10.60
C MET A 28 3.53 6.30 11.27
N ASN A 29 3.56 6.20 12.60
CA ASN A 29 4.79 6.33 13.37
C ASN A 29 5.83 5.31 12.89
N GLY A 30 7.04 5.81 12.59
CA GLY A 30 8.16 5.02 12.10
C GLY A 30 8.25 4.84 10.59
N ILE A 31 7.27 5.32 9.78
CA ILE A 31 7.30 5.12 8.33
C ILE A 31 8.49 5.82 7.67
N ILE A 32 8.79 7.05 8.06
CA ILE A 32 9.94 7.78 7.51
C ILE A 32 11.24 7.05 7.85
N LEU A 33 11.42 6.65 9.13
CA LEU A 33 12.58 5.88 9.57
C LEU A 33 12.75 4.58 8.77
N LEU A 34 11.65 3.84 8.55
CA LEU A 34 11.69 2.61 7.75
C LEU A 34 12.14 2.88 6.32
N MET A 35 11.53 3.87 5.67
CA MET A 35 11.85 4.22 4.28
C MET A 35 13.29 4.70 4.12
N GLU A 36 13.80 5.49 5.04
CA GLU A 36 15.21 5.93 5.05
C GLU A 36 16.17 4.73 5.17
N LYS A 37 15.89 3.79 6.06
CA LYS A 37 16.68 2.55 6.20
C LYS A 37 16.63 1.69 4.93
N ILE A 38 15.46 1.56 4.31
CA ILE A 38 15.29 0.84 3.04
C ILE A 38 16.14 1.49 1.94
N LYS A 39 16.06 2.82 1.80
CA LYS A 39 16.89 3.55 0.83
C LYS A 39 18.38 3.43 1.11
N ALA A 40 18.78 3.51 2.36
CA ALA A 40 20.18 3.32 2.78
C ALA A 40 20.70 1.89 2.46
N SER A 41 19.80 0.92 2.33
CA SER A 41 20.11 -0.45 1.87
C SER A 41 20.22 -0.57 0.34
N GLY A 42 20.05 0.52 -0.42
CA GLY A 42 20.09 0.52 -1.89
C GLY A 42 18.83 -0.01 -2.56
N LEU A 43 17.75 -0.20 -1.80
CA LEU A 43 16.49 -0.73 -2.32
C LEU A 43 15.57 0.37 -2.84
N LYS A 44 14.75 0.03 -3.83
CA LYS A 44 13.69 0.90 -4.35
C LYS A 44 12.47 0.84 -3.45
N ILE A 45 11.77 1.96 -3.31
CA ILE A 45 10.49 2.04 -2.62
C ILE A 45 9.41 2.36 -3.65
N LEU A 46 8.32 1.62 -3.59
CA LEU A 46 7.16 1.80 -4.45
C LEU A 46 5.88 1.77 -3.60
N VAL A 47 4.96 2.68 -3.89
CA VAL A 47 3.66 2.74 -3.21
C VAL A 47 2.57 2.19 -4.12
N VAL A 48 1.72 1.29 -3.57
CA VAL A 48 0.57 0.72 -4.26
C VAL A 48 -0.71 1.09 -3.51
N THR A 49 -1.46 2.05 -4.04
CA THR A 49 -2.69 2.55 -3.42
C THR A 49 -3.92 2.23 -4.25
N GLY A 50 -5.04 1.89 -3.57
CA GLY A 50 -6.36 1.79 -4.19
C GLY A 50 -7.04 3.14 -4.44
N SER A 51 -6.38 4.26 -4.15
CA SER A 51 -6.92 5.59 -4.40
C SER A 51 -6.62 6.06 -5.82
N ALA A 52 -7.58 6.81 -6.41
CA ALA A 52 -7.42 7.53 -7.68
C ALA A 52 -7.36 9.05 -7.47
N GLN A 53 -7.32 9.53 -6.21
CA GLN A 53 -7.37 10.96 -5.90
C GLN A 53 -5.99 11.61 -6.07
N HIS A 54 -5.82 12.46 -7.07
CA HIS A 54 -4.57 13.19 -7.33
C HIS A 54 -4.11 14.05 -6.15
N THR A 55 -5.05 14.65 -5.40
CA THR A 55 -4.75 15.45 -4.20
C THR A 55 -4.11 14.61 -3.10
N LEU A 56 -4.59 13.37 -2.90
CA LEU A 56 -4.03 12.44 -1.93
C LEU A 56 -2.64 11.96 -2.35
N ILE A 57 -2.43 11.72 -3.63
CA ILE A 57 -1.14 11.28 -4.18
C ILE A 57 -0.09 12.38 -4.00
N ARG A 58 -0.44 13.63 -4.35
CA ARG A 58 0.47 14.78 -4.14
C ARG A 58 0.79 15.00 -2.67
N LYS A 59 -0.21 14.87 -1.78
CA LYS A 59 0.01 14.96 -0.35
C LYS A 59 0.97 13.87 0.12
N LEU A 60 0.77 12.64 -0.32
CA LEU A 60 1.62 11.50 0.03
C LEU A 60 3.08 11.74 -0.37
N THR A 61 3.35 12.19 -1.60
CA THR A 61 4.71 12.49 -2.06
C THR A 61 5.35 13.62 -1.28
N HIS A 62 4.59 14.64 -0.94
CA HIS A 62 5.05 15.74 -0.09
C HIS A 62 5.38 15.26 1.34
N ASP A 63 4.47 14.53 1.97
CA ASP A 63 4.61 14.07 3.35
C ASP A 63 5.75 13.05 3.52
N LEU A 64 6.06 12.30 2.45
CA LEU A 64 7.18 11.35 2.43
C LEU A 64 8.54 12.00 2.08
N ASN A 65 8.62 13.33 2.04
CA ASN A 65 9.89 14.08 1.87
C ASN A 65 10.74 13.62 0.67
N GLY A 66 10.11 13.25 -0.46
CA GLY A 66 10.83 12.78 -1.64
C GLY A 66 11.41 11.36 -1.51
N LEU A 67 11.06 10.61 -0.47
CA LEU A 67 11.46 9.21 -0.32
C LEU A 67 10.83 8.29 -1.39
N VAL A 68 9.73 8.74 -2.01
CA VAL A 68 9.07 8.04 -3.11
C VAL A 68 8.90 9.01 -4.29
N GLU A 69 9.33 8.57 -5.47
CA GLU A 69 9.15 9.31 -6.72
C GLU A 69 7.73 9.08 -7.27
N GLU A 70 7.13 10.08 -7.95
CA GLU A 70 5.77 9.96 -8.51
C GLU A 70 5.61 8.78 -9.49
N ASN A 71 6.64 8.50 -10.30
CA ASN A 71 6.66 7.36 -11.20
C ASN A 71 6.70 6.01 -10.48
N MET A 72 7.05 5.99 -9.19
CA MET A 72 7.06 4.82 -8.31
C MET A 72 5.77 4.68 -7.49
N ILE A 73 4.67 5.21 -7.97
CA ILE A 73 3.34 5.04 -7.39
C ILE A 73 2.45 4.27 -8.38
N VAL A 74 1.73 3.28 -7.88
CA VAL A 74 0.63 2.60 -8.57
C VAL A 74 -0.67 3.01 -7.91
N THR A 75 -1.60 3.51 -8.69
CA THR A 75 -2.92 4.00 -8.27
C THR A 75 -4.03 3.11 -8.80
N ALA A 76 -5.28 3.37 -8.39
CA ALA A 76 -6.43 2.69 -8.96
C ALA A 76 -6.60 2.95 -10.47
N LEU A 77 -6.03 4.03 -11.01
CA LEU A 77 -6.09 4.35 -12.45
C LEU A 77 -5.10 3.54 -13.30
N ASP A 78 -4.09 2.94 -12.68
CA ASP A 78 -3.06 2.15 -13.36
C ASP A 78 -3.49 0.69 -13.61
N VAL A 79 -4.63 0.25 -13.05
CA VAL A 79 -5.06 -1.16 -13.01
C VAL A 79 -6.53 -1.31 -13.36
N LYS A 80 -6.90 -2.48 -13.87
CA LYS A 80 -8.31 -2.82 -14.14
C LYS A 80 -8.98 -3.44 -12.91
N HIS A 81 -8.23 -4.21 -12.13
CA HIS A 81 -8.72 -4.92 -10.96
C HIS A 81 -7.95 -4.50 -9.73
N GLY A 82 -8.67 -3.98 -8.73
CA GLY A 82 -8.10 -3.64 -7.42
C GLY A 82 -7.85 -4.88 -6.54
N LYS A 83 -7.18 -4.66 -5.39
CA LYS A 83 -6.99 -5.68 -4.36
C LYS A 83 -8.35 -6.31 -3.98
N PRO A 84 -8.50 -7.63 -3.85
CA PRO A 84 -7.46 -8.64 -3.66
C PRO A 84 -6.83 -9.19 -4.94
N ASN A 85 -7.14 -8.66 -6.14
CA ASN A 85 -6.47 -9.08 -7.36
C ASN A 85 -4.98 -8.71 -7.26
N PRO A 86 -4.05 -9.56 -7.75
CA PRO A 86 -2.61 -9.27 -7.71
C PRO A 86 -2.17 -8.16 -8.66
N GLU A 87 -3.00 -7.72 -9.61
CA GLU A 87 -2.66 -6.77 -10.66
C GLU A 87 -1.96 -5.50 -10.15
N PRO A 88 -2.38 -4.84 -9.05
CA PRO A 88 -1.70 -3.67 -8.54
C PRO A 88 -0.23 -3.93 -8.17
N TYR A 89 0.06 -5.07 -7.55
CA TYR A 89 1.43 -5.44 -7.18
C TYR A 89 2.26 -5.91 -8.38
N LEU A 90 1.66 -6.67 -9.31
CA LEU A 90 2.31 -7.03 -10.56
C LEU A 90 2.70 -5.78 -11.38
N LYS A 91 1.82 -4.76 -11.38
CA LYS A 91 2.13 -3.45 -11.97
C LYS A 91 3.28 -2.74 -11.26
N GLY A 92 3.31 -2.83 -9.92
CA GLY A 92 4.42 -2.32 -9.12
C GLY A 92 5.75 -2.99 -9.45
N LEU A 93 5.79 -4.32 -9.51
CA LEU A 93 6.98 -5.08 -9.92
C LEU A 93 7.47 -4.66 -11.32
N GLN A 94 6.55 -4.49 -12.26
CA GLN A 94 6.86 -4.02 -13.61
C GLN A 94 7.49 -2.62 -13.58
N LYS A 95 6.91 -1.65 -12.83
CA LYS A 95 7.46 -0.29 -12.66
C LYS A 95 8.86 -0.32 -12.02
N ALA A 96 9.07 -1.17 -11.03
CA ALA A 96 10.36 -1.31 -10.35
C ALA A 96 11.41 -2.05 -11.20
N GLY A 97 10.98 -2.82 -12.20
CA GLY A 97 11.85 -3.66 -13.03
C GLY A 97 12.41 -4.86 -12.27
N VAL A 98 11.63 -5.45 -11.35
CA VAL A 98 12.06 -6.57 -10.50
C VAL A 98 11.11 -7.76 -10.60
N LYS A 99 11.59 -8.93 -10.19
CA LYS A 99 10.83 -10.18 -10.10
C LYS A 99 10.15 -10.30 -8.74
N PRO A 100 9.09 -11.13 -8.58
CA PRO A 100 8.41 -11.32 -7.30
C PRO A 100 9.33 -11.70 -6.13
N TRP A 101 10.33 -12.52 -6.36
CA TRP A 101 11.29 -12.96 -5.34
C TRP A 101 12.38 -11.93 -4.99
N GLU A 102 12.43 -10.81 -5.72
CA GLU A 102 13.31 -9.68 -5.47
C GLU A 102 12.60 -8.53 -4.74
N ALA A 103 11.34 -8.73 -4.34
CA ALA A 103 10.51 -7.72 -3.72
C ALA A 103 9.90 -8.20 -2.40
N ILE A 104 9.54 -7.24 -1.57
CA ILE A 104 8.75 -7.42 -0.35
C ILE A 104 7.54 -6.50 -0.43
N ILE A 105 6.37 -7.01 -0.05
CA ILE A 105 5.16 -6.21 0.14
C ILE A 105 4.97 -5.98 1.64
N VAL A 106 4.66 -4.75 2.03
CA VAL A 106 4.27 -4.37 3.38
C VAL A 106 2.82 -3.90 3.35
N GLU A 107 1.96 -4.57 4.10
CA GLU A 107 0.51 -4.35 4.08
C GLU A 107 -0.10 -4.40 5.48
N ASN A 108 -1.23 -3.69 5.65
CA ASN A 108 -1.98 -3.69 6.90
C ASN A 108 -3.44 -4.15 6.75
N ALA A 109 -3.85 -4.51 5.55
CA ALA A 109 -5.23 -4.88 5.24
C ALA A 109 -5.32 -6.31 4.67
N PRO A 110 -6.33 -7.11 5.06
CA PRO A 110 -6.51 -8.48 4.57
C PRO A 110 -6.52 -8.58 3.04
N LEU A 111 -7.26 -7.72 2.35
CA LEU A 111 -7.33 -7.72 0.88
C LEU A 111 -5.98 -7.40 0.22
N GLY A 112 -5.17 -6.54 0.87
CA GLY A 112 -3.83 -6.22 0.39
C GLY A 112 -2.87 -7.39 0.55
N ILE A 113 -2.91 -8.08 1.68
CA ILE A 113 -2.11 -9.29 1.93
C ILE A 113 -2.47 -10.38 0.93
N ARG A 114 -3.77 -10.64 0.73
CA ARG A 114 -4.25 -11.62 -0.27
C ARG A 114 -3.74 -11.29 -1.67
N ALA A 115 -3.75 -10.02 -2.06
CA ALA A 115 -3.21 -9.58 -3.35
C ALA A 115 -1.69 -9.80 -3.46
N GLY A 116 -0.93 -9.54 -2.38
CA GLY A 116 0.51 -9.77 -2.32
C GLY A 116 0.88 -11.24 -2.45
N VAL A 117 0.19 -12.09 -1.71
CA VAL A 117 0.34 -13.56 -1.79
C VAL A 117 -0.01 -14.06 -3.19
N ALA A 118 -1.11 -13.58 -3.79
CA ALA A 118 -1.50 -13.92 -5.15
C ALA A 118 -0.48 -13.45 -6.20
N ALA A 119 0.25 -12.36 -5.95
CA ALA A 119 1.36 -11.89 -6.77
C ALA A 119 2.66 -12.71 -6.57
N LYS A 120 2.66 -13.69 -5.65
CA LYS A 120 3.81 -14.54 -5.28
C LYS A 120 4.99 -13.74 -4.72
N VAL A 121 4.70 -12.65 -4.00
CA VAL A 121 5.69 -11.79 -3.36
C VAL A 121 5.69 -12.07 -1.86
N PHE A 122 6.87 -12.07 -1.24
CA PHE A 122 6.98 -12.15 0.21
C PHE A 122 6.22 -11.00 0.86
N THR A 123 5.19 -11.31 1.65
CA THR A 123 4.25 -10.33 2.16
C THR A 123 4.35 -10.22 3.68
N ILE A 124 4.69 -9.04 4.15
CA ILE A 124 4.77 -8.66 5.56
C ILE A 124 3.47 -7.96 5.95
N ALA A 125 2.81 -8.47 6.99
CA ALA A 125 1.70 -7.78 7.63
C ALA A 125 2.21 -6.82 8.70
N VAL A 126 1.62 -5.61 8.75
CA VAL A 126 1.80 -4.70 9.89
C VAL A 126 0.44 -4.39 10.47
N ASN A 127 0.12 -4.97 11.62
CA ASN A 127 -1.18 -4.79 12.26
C ASN A 127 -1.26 -3.42 12.94
N THR A 128 -1.71 -2.42 12.20
CA THR A 128 -1.89 -1.03 12.66
C THR A 128 -3.36 -0.71 12.97
N GLY A 129 -4.25 -1.69 12.87
CA GLY A 129 -5.69 -1.51 13.01
C GLY A 129 -6.30 -2.36 14.14
N PRO A 130 -7.62 -2.35 14.26
CA PRO A 130 -8.34 -3.07 15.32
C PRO A 130 -8.56 -4.56 15.02
N LEU A 131 -8.07 -5.07 13.89
CA LEU A 131 -8.26 -6.47 13.51
C LEU A 131 -7.38 -7.40 14.36
N PRO A 132 -7.85 -8.61 14.69
CA PRO A 132 -6.98 -9.60 15.30
C PRO A 132 -5.89 -10.04 14.32
N ASP A 133 -4.72 -10.40 14.82
CA ASP A 133 -3.57 -10.85 14.01
C ASP A 133 -3.93 -12.00 13.06
N SER A 134 -4.81 -12.89 13.52
CA SER A 134 -5.31 -14.01 12.71
C SER A 134 -6.00 -13.57 11.42
N ALA A 135 -6.64 -12.38 11.40
CA ALA A 135 -7.28 -11.86 10.19
C ALA A 135 -6.26 -11.50 9.09
N LEU A 136 -5.03 -11.18 9.47
CA LEU A 136 -3.94 -10.89 8.55
C LEU A 136 -3.14 -12.15 8.22
N LEU A 137 -2.84 -12.98 9.22
CA LEU A 137 -2.08 -14.21 9.04
C LEU A 137 -2.84 -15.25 8.19
N ASN A 138 -4.16 -15.37 8.36
CA ASN A 138 -5.00 -16.27 7.58
C ASN A 138 -5.07 -15.91 6.09
N GLU A 139 -4.73 -14.67 5.72
CA GLU A 139 -4.59 -14.26 4.31
C GLU A 139 -3.23 -14.64 3.70
N GLY A 140 -2.35 -15.24 4.49
CA GLY A 140 -1.08 -15.78 4.03
C GLY A 140 0.13 -14.86 4.21
N ALA A 141 0.05 -13.86 5.12
CA ALA A 141 1.21 -13.06 5.47
C ALA A 141 2.36 -13.96 5.99
N ASN A 142 3.58 -13.73 5.52
CA ASN A 142 4.76 -14.51 5.89
C ASN A 142 5.29 -14.13 7.28
N ILE A 143 5.20 -12.85 7.63
CA ILE A 143 5.62 -12.28 8.92
C ILE A 143 4.60 -11.22 9.33
N LEU A 144 4.40 -11.04 10.63
CA LEU A 144 3.56 -9.99 11.18
C LEU A 144 4.35 -9.14 12.20
N PHE A 145 4.18 -7.83 12.10
CA PHE A 145 4.62 -6.83 13.07
C PHE A 145 3.40 -6.06 13.60
N HIS A 146 3.49 -5.54 14.84
CA HIS A 146 2.39 -4.79 15.45
C HIS A 146 2.50 -3.27 15.20
N SER A 147 3.58 -2.81 14.60
CA SER A 147 3.73 -1.43 14.16
C SER A 147 4.80 -1.29 13.06
N ILE A 148 4.69 -0.21 12.29
CA ILE A 148 5.73 0.17 11.33
C ILE A 148 7.04 0.45 12.06
N ARG A 149 6.98 1.04 13.27
CA ARG A 149 8.16 1.32 14.08
C ARG A 149 8.89 0.04 14.50
N GLU A 150 8.15 -0.97 14.96
CA GLU A 150 8.73 -2.28 15.29
C GLU A 150 9.45 -2.88 14.09
N PHE A 151 8.82 -2.83 12.91
CA PHE A 151 9.44 -3.31 11.68
C PHE A 151 10.70 -2.51 11.32
N ALA A 152 10.66 -1.17 11.45
CA ALA A 152 11.82 -0.31 11.20
C ALA A 152 12.99 -0.60 12.15
N GLU A 153 12.72 -0.91 13.41
CA GLU A 153 13.76 -1.25 14.40
C GLU A 153 14.41 -2.61 14.09
N LYS A 154 13.64 -3.55 13.55
CA LYS A 154 14.14 -4.89 13.14
C LYS A 154 14.75 -4.92 11.74
N TRP A 155 14.64 -3.83 10.96
CA TRP A 155 15.29 -3.70 9.67
C TRP A 155 16.80 -3.54 9.87
N ASN A 156 17.53 -4.64 9.71
CA ASN A 156 19.00 -4.66 9.73
C ASN A 156 19.50 -4.84 8.28
N LYS A 157 20.67 -4.26 8.00
CA LYS A 157 21.33 -4.43 6.71
C LYS A 157 21.75 -5.88 6.48
#